data_9832bafac965a00f6570684cef247151
#
_entry.id   9832bafac965a00f6570684cef247151
#
_cell.length_a   1.000
_cell.length_b   1.000
_cell.length_c   1.000
_cell.angle_alpha   90.00
_cell.angle_beta   90.00
_cell.angle_gamma   90.00
#
_symmetry.space_group_name_H-M   'P 1'
#
loop_
_entity.id
_entity.type
_entity.pdbx_description
1 polymer ?
#
loop_
_entity_poly.entity_id
_entity_poly.type
_entity_poly.pdbx_seq_one_letter_code
_entity_poly.pdbx_strand_id
1 'polypeptide(L)'
;MYKISISERTLHFKQPAGTSRGVYTTRHSYYLHLTSDEAPGVEGVGECATLPDLSCDAKPEYEVTLRQICQMVEQMGRIPYDMIRAYPSITFGLETAFASFFEAARSKHLLATHGDAAGQGTIAVPAWAQNLASLYDSPFARGEEGITINGLVWMGTYEEMLARLEEKLKAGFHCVKLKIGAIDFFKELDLIKRIREVYNKELVELRVDANGGFSPEDAMSRLEALAQYDIHSIEQPIKQHQWRKMAELCRESPLPIALDEELIGVNVRSMKEALLDTIRPQYIILKPSLHGGMYGCQEWIQLAEQRGIGSWITSALESNVGLNAIALFCARMYGPDVKMPQGLGTGQLFTDNIPMPLEIKGDKLVRK
;
A
#
# COMPACT_ATOMS: atom_id res chain seq x y z
N MET A 1 24.53 1.67 -19.42
CA MET A 1 23.34 2.54 -19.65
C MET A 1 22.09 1.71 -19.40
N TYR A 2 21.06 2.28 -18.70
CA TYR A 2 19.80 1.59 -18.47
C TYR A 2 18.90 1.65 -19.71
N LYS A 3 18.09 0.58 -19.90
CA LYS A 3 17.03 0.48 -20.91
C LYS A 3 15.77 -0.07 -20.26
N ILE A 4 14.63 0.50 -20.61
CA ILE A 4 13.33 0.14 -20.03
C ILE A 4 12.37 -0.22 -21.15
N SER A 5 11.97 -1.48 -21.22
CA SER A 5 10.85 -1.91 -22.06
C SER A 5 9.58 -2.03 -21.22
N ILE A 6 8.43 -1.89 -21.86
CA ILE A 6 7.11 -1.88 -21.21
C ILE A 6 6.27 -3.01 -21.78
N SER A 7 5.72 -3.84 -20.90
CA SER A 7 4.66 -4.80 -21.22
C SER A 7 3.40 -4.45 -20.41
N GLU A 8 2.28 -5.02 -20.78
CA GLU A 8 1.00 -4.82 -20.09
C GLU A 8 0.34 -6.16 -19.80
N ARG A 9 -0.47 -6.19 -18.74
CA ARG A 9 -1.26 -7.37 -18.40
C ARG A 9 -2.53 -6.97 -17.68
N THR A 10 -3.62 -7.66 -18.01
CA THR A 10 -4.88 -7.58 -17.28
C THR A 10 -5.02 -8.83 -16.41
N LEU A 11 -5.16 -8.64 -15.10
CA LEU A 11 -5.43 -9.69 -14.14
C LEU A 11 -6.93 -9.74 -13.83
N HIS A 12 -7.42 -10.92 -13.48
CA HIS A 12 -8.83 -11.18 -13.21
C HIS A 12 -9.04 -11.50 -11.73
N PHE A 13 -9.94 -10.77 -11.07
CA PHE A 13 -10.29 -11.06 -9.68
C PHE A 13 -11.04 -12.38 -9.57
N LYS A 14 -10.77 -13.17 -8.54
CA LYS A 14 -11.52 -14.40 -8.19
C LYS A 14 -12.98 -14.11 -7.85
N GLN A 15 -13.21 -12.97 -7.22
CA GLN A 15 -14.52 -12.44 -6.89
C GLN A 15 -14.50 -10.93 -7.15
N PRO A 16 -15.63 -10.33 -7.57
CA PRO A 16 -15.70 -8.90 -7.77
C PRO A 16 -15.23 -8.14 -6.52
N ALA A 17 -14.28 -7.24 -6.69
CA ALA A 17 -13.75 -6.39 -5.62
C ALA A 17 -14.64 -5.16 -5.46
N GLY A 18 -15.55 -5.19 -4.48
CA GLY A 18 -16.46 -4.09 -4.17
C GLY A 18 -15.72 -2.98 -3.40
N THR A 19 -15.72 -1.78 -3.95
CA THR A 19 -15.18 -0.57 -3.32
C THR A 19 -16.26 0.50 -3.27
N SER A 20 -16.04 1.58 -2.52
CA SER A 20 -16.94 2.75 -2.50
C SER A 20 -17.10 3.43 -3.87
N ARG A 21 -16.24 3.13 -4.84
CA ARG A 21 -16.20 3.76 -6.18
C ARG A 21 -16.72 2.85 -7.28
N GLY A 22 -16.98 1.59 -6.98
CA GLY A 22 -17.45 0.61 -7.96
C GLY A 22 -16.96 -0.79 -7.67
N VAL A 23 -17.27 -1.68 -8.59
CA VAL A 23 -16.93 -3.10 -8.54
C VAL A 23 -15.89 -3.39 -9.62
N TYR A 24 -14.70 -3.82 -9.22
CA TYR A 24 -13.64 -4.21 -10.14
C TYR A 24 -13.67 -5.73 -10.35
N THR A 25 -13.69 -6.16 -11.60
CA THR A 25 -13.56 -7.57 -12.02
C THR A 25 -12.20 -7.87 -12.62
N THR A 26 -11.49 -6.83 -13.04
CA THR A 26 -10.15 -6.91 -13.64
C THR A 26 -9.24 -5.83 -13.09
N ARG A 27 -7.94 -6.04 -13.21
CA ARG A 27 -6.88 -5.09 -12.90
C ARG A 27 -5.91 -5.01 -14.07
N HIS A 28 -5.81 -3.84 -14.70
CA HIS A 28 -4.84 -3.58 -15.74
C HIS A 28 -3.58 -2.96 -15.14
N SER A 29 -2.41 -3.45 -15.50
CA SER A 29 -1.10 -2.96 -15.05
C SER A 29 -0.08 -2.95 -16.18
N TYR A 30 0.82 -1.98 -16.13
CA TYR A 30 2.02 -1.93 -16.98
C TYR A 30 3.21 -2.46 -16.19
N TYR A 31 4.07 -3.23 -16.84
CA TYR A 31 5.29 -3.77 -16.24
C TYR A 31 6.50 -3.18 -16.93
N LEU A 32 7.43 -2.66 -16.13
CA LEU A 32 8.70 -2.12 -16.58
C LEU A 32 9.76 -3.20 -16.50
N HIS A 33 10.44 -3.46 -17.59
CA HIS A 33 11.55 -4.40 -17.70
C HIS A 33 12.83 -3.59 -17.84
N LEU A 34 13.58 -3.47 -16.73
CA LEU A 34 14.80 -2.71 -16.64
C LEU A 34 16.01 -3.59 -16.88
N THR A 35 16.84 -3.21 -17.84
CA THR A 35 18.13 -3.86 -18.15
C THR A 35 19.26 -2.85 -18.17
N SER A 36 20.51 -3.31 -18.17
CA SER A 36 21.69 -2.46 -18.31
C SER A 36 22.77 -3.13 -19.11
N ASP A 37 23.43 -2.35 -19.98
CA ASP A 37 24.59 -2.83 -20.74
C ASP A 37 25.76 -3.21 -19.81
N GLU A 38 25.81 -2.67 -18.58
CA GLU A 38 26.83 -2.95 -17.57
C GLU A 38 26.58 -4.27 -16.81
N ALA A 39 25.37 -4.83 -16.91
CA ALA A 39 24.99 -6.12 -16.30
C ALA A 39 24.22 -6.98 -17.29
N PRO A 40 24.90 -7.56 -18.30
CA PRO A 40 24.25 -8.38 -19.31
C PRO A 40 23.46 -9.56 -18.72
N GLY A 41 22.23 -9.73 -19.20
CA GLY A 41 21.35 -10.82 -18.74
C GLY A 41 20.72 -10.60 -17.35
N VAL A 42 20.90 -9.42 -16.75
CA VAL A 42 20.15 -9.00 -15.54
C VAL A 42 18.94 -8.20 -15.97
N GLU A 43 17.79 -8.54 -15.39
CA GLU A 43 16.53 -7.82 -15.58
C GLU A 43 15.89 -7.53 -14.24
N GLY A 44 15.40 -6.31 -14.09
CA GLY A 44 14.53 -5.89 -12.99
C GLY A 44 13.13 -5.67 -13.49
N VAL A 45 12.11 -6.08 -12.72
CA VAL A 45 10.71 -5.91 -13.09
C VAL A 45 10.02 -5.01 -12.08
N GLY A 46 9.31 -3.99 -12.57
CA GLY A 46 8.47 -3.10 -11.78
C GLY A 46 7.04 -3.07 -12.26
N GLU A 47 6.11 -2.69 -11.40
CA GLU A 47 4.68 -2.62 -11.71
C GLU A 47 4.15 -1.19 -11.55
N CYS A 48 3.59 -0.65 -12.64
CA CYS A 48 2.83 0.58 -12.64
C CYS A 48 1.34 0.26 -12.74
N ALA A 49 0.63 0.40 -11.64
CA ALA A 49 -0.76 -0.01 -11.54
C ALA A 49 -1.63 1.12 -11.01
N THR A 50 -2.39 1.79 -11.89
CA THR A 50 -3.38 2.78 -11.50
C THR A 50 -4.71 2.13 -11.15
N LEU A 51 -5.43 2.65 -10.17
CA LEU A 51 -6.84 2.34 -9.94
C LEU A 51 -7.69 3.40 -10.67
N PRO A 52 -8.55 3.01 -11.60
CA PRO A 52 -9.51 3.92 -12.20
C PRO A 52 -10.31 4.65 -11.11
N ASP A 53 -10.64 5.90 -11.33
CA ASP A 53 -11.43 6.75 -10.42
C ASP A 53 -10.80 7.04 -9.03
N LEU A 54 -9.59 6.52 -8.76
CA LEU A 54 -8.91 6.73 -7.49
C LEU A 54 -7.50 7.32 -7.66
N SER A 55 -6.65 6.72 -8.51
CA SER A 55 -5.27 7.19 -8.70
C SER A 55 -5.25 8.58 -9.33
N CYS A 56 -4.53 9.51 -8.74
CA CYS A 56 -4.43 10.89 -9.26
C CYS A 56 -3.73 10.96 -10.63
N ASP A 57 -2.97 9.95 -10.99
CA ASP A 57 -2.28 9.78 -12.27
C ASP A 57 -3.00 8.85 -13.26
N ALA A 58 -4.19 8.31 -12.93
CA ALA A 58 -5.02 7.56 -13.87
C ALA A 58 -5.70 8.50 -14.88
N LYS A 59 -4.96 8.94 -15.88
CA LYS A 59 -5.39 9.89 -16.91
C LYS A 59 -5.36 9.25 -18.30
N PRO A 60 -6.14 9.74 -19.26
CA PRO A 60 -6.16 9.19 -20.64
C PRO A 60 -4.78 9.09 -21.29
N GLU A 61 -3.89 10.05 -21.00
CA GLU A 61 -2.53 10.12 -21.52
C GLU A 61 -1.50 9.30 -20.71
N TYR A 62 -1.93 8.47 -19.77
CA TYR A 62 -1.06 7.75 -18.83
C TYR A 62 0.05 6.95 -19.54
N GLU A 63 -0.28 6.16 -20.56
CA GLU A 63 0.68 5.33 -21.27
C GLU A 63 1.74 6.18 -21.99
N VAL A 64 1.32 7.28 -22.63
CA VAL A 64 2.24 8.22 -23.30
C VAL A 64 3.20 8.83 -22.27
N THR A 65 2.68 9.26 -21.13
CA THR A 65 3.47 9.82 -20.03
C THR A 65 4.43 8.79 -19.46
N LEU A 66 3.98 7.55 -19.26
CA LEU A 66 4.82 6.44 -18.79
C LEU A 66 6.03 6.25 -19.71
N ARG A 67 5.80 6.19 -21.02
CA ARG A 67 6.87 6.05 -22.03
C ARG A 67 7.85 7.23 -22.01
N GLN A 68 7.36 8.44 -21.88
CA GLN A 68 8.19 9.65 -21.78
C GLN A 68 9.05 9.65 -20.51
N ILE A 69 8.47 9.26 -19.37
CA ILE A 69 9.22 9.17 -18.10
C ILE A 69 10.27 8.06 -18.17
N CYS A 70 9.97 6.89 -18.76
CA CYS A 70 10.97 5.83 -18.96
C CYS A 70 12.15 6.34 -19.80
N GLN A 71 11.90 7.02 -20.91
CA GLN A 71 12.96 7.63 -21.74
C GLN A 71 13.79 8.66 -20.97
N MET A 72 13.15 9.48 -20.13
CA MET A 72 13.84 10.43 -19.25
C MET A 72 14.77 9.70 -18.26
N VAL A 73 14.31 8.61 -17.65
CA VAL A 73 15.11 7.78 -16.73
C VAL A 73 16.29 7.15 -17.45
N GLU A 74 16.12 6.63 -18.67
CA GLU A 74 17.21 6.10 -19.51
C GLU A 74 18.28 7.16 -19.80
N GLN A 75 17.87 8.38 -20.16
CA GLN A 75 18.77 9.50 -20.45
C GLN A 75 19.50 10.01 -19.20
N MET A 76 18.82 10.10 -18.07
CA MET A 76 19.37 10.62 -16.81
C MET A 76 20.15 9.57 -16.02
N GLY A 77 19.95 8.28 -16.28
CA GLY A 77 20.52 7.18 -15.51
C GLY A 77 20.02 7.10 -14.06
N ARG A 78 18.91 7.77 -13.73
CA ARG A 78 18.32 7.82 -12.37
C ARG A 78 16.84 8.16 -12.41
N ILE A 79 16.14 7.89 -11.30
CA ILE A 79 14.75 8.33 -11.10
C ILE A 79 14.75 9.84 -10.76
N PRO A 80 14.10 10.69 -11.57
CA PRO A 80 14.02 12.13 -11.34
C PRO A 80 12.82 12.49 -10.44
N TYR A 81 12.85 12.07 -9.16
CA TYR A 81 11.72 12.16 -8.22
C TYR A 81 10.98 13.51 -8.23
N ASP A 82 11.72 14.63 -8.25
CA ASP A 82 11.10 15.96 -8.21
C ASP A 82 10.30 16.29 -9.47
N MET A 83 10.68 15.73 -10.62
CA MET A 83 10.01 15.97 -11.90
C MET A 83 8.77 15.10 -12.09
N ILE A 84 8.70 13.94 -11.42
CA ILE A 84 7.64 12.95 -11.60
C ILE A 84 6.72 12.80 -10.39
N ARG A 85 6.77 13.71 -9.41
CA ARG A 85 5.94 13.69 -8.20
C ARG A 85 4.43 13.55 -8.46
N ALA A 86 3.96 14.02 -9.63
CA ALA A 86 2.55 13.93 -10.02
C ALA A 86 2.11 12.53 -10.48
N TYR A 87 3.05 11.56 -10.58
CA TYR A 87 2.83 10.22 -11.11
C TYR A 87 3.24 9.13 -10.11
N PRO A 88 2.47 8.95 -9.02
CA PRO A 88 2.80 8.01 -7.94
C PRO A 88 3.00 6.57 -8.42
N SER A 89 2.12 6.07 -9.30
CA SER A 89 2.18 4.71 -9.79
C SER A 89 3.40 4.45 -10.69
N ILE A 90 3.79 5.45 -11.51
CA ILE A 90 5.00 5.37 -12.34
C ILE A 90 6.25 5.42 -11.46
N THR A 91 6.27 6.31 -10.46
CA THR A 91 7.37 6.38 -9.49
C THR A 91 7.55 5.04 -8.80
N PHE A 92 6.47 4.44 -8.28
CA PHE A 92 6.49 3.13 -7.65
C PHE A 92 6.99 2.02 -8.59
N GLY A 93 6.54 2.01 -9.86
CA GLY A 93 6.99 1.03 -10.85
C GLY A 93 8.49 1.14 -11.15
N LEU A 94 9.01 2.36 -11.28
CA LEU A 94 10.45 2.59 -11.48
C LEU A 94 11.26 2.14 -10.25
N GLU A 95 10.83 2.50 -9.05
CA GLU A 95 11.49 2.06 -7.81
C GLU A 95 11.51 0.54 -7.69
N THR A 96 10.41 -0.12 -7.99
CA THR A 96 10.30 -1.59 -7.97
C THR A 96 11.22 -2.21 -9.02
N ALA A 97 11.28 -1.66 -10.25
CA ALA A 97 12.17 -2.14 -11.30
C ALA A 97 13.65 -2.04 -10.92
N PHE A 98 14.08 -0.89 -10.38
CA PHE A 98 15.46 -0.71 -9.93
C PHE A 98 15.80 -1.61 -8.73
N ALA A 99 14.91 -1.71 -7.73
CA ALA A 99 15.14 -2.58 -6.58
C ALA A 99 15.31 -4.04 -7.02
N SER A 100 14.43 -4.55 -7.88
CA SER A 100 14.52 -5.93 -8.38
C SER A 100 15.73 -6.13 -9.31
N PHE A 101 16.14 -5.12 -10.08
CA PHE A 101 17.36 -5.17 -10.88
C PHE A 101 18.62 -5.33 -10.02
N PHE A 102 18.78 -4.53 -8.97
CA PHE A 102 19.92 -4.65 -8.06
C PHE A 102 19.93 -5.99 -7.33
N GLU A 103 18.78 -6.52 -6.94
CA GLU A 103 18.71 -7.85 -6.33
C GLU A 103 19.08 -8.95 -7.33
N ALA A 104 18.61 -8.88 -8.57
CA ALA A 104 18.99 -9.82 -9.62
C ALA A 104 20.50 -9.77 -9.94
N ALA A 105 21.08 -8.55 -9.92
CA ALA A 105 22.53 -8.37 -10.08
C ALA A 105 23.32 -8.95 -8.89
N ARG A 106 22.82 -8.74 -7.66
CA ARG A 106 23.40 -9.32 -6.43
C ARG A 106 23.41 -10.85 -6.49
N SER A 107 22.29 -11.44 -6.86
CA SER A 107 22.13 -12.90 -6.97
C SER A 107 23.07 -13.53 -8.03
N LYS A 108 23.52 -12.74 -8.99
CA LYS A 108 24.51 -13.14 -10.00
C LYS A 108 25.96 -12.74 -9.64
N HIS A 109 26.19 -12.25 -8.44
CA HIS A 109 27.49 -11.72 -7.97
C HIS A 109 28.07 -10.61 -8.86
N LEU A 110 27.19 -9.81 -9.48
CA LEU A 110 27.56 -8.68 -10.32
C LEU A 110 27.53 -7.32 -9.59
N LEU A 111 27.13 -7.26 -8.30
CA LEU A 111 27.25 -6.05 -7.49
C LEU A 111 28.62 -6.00 -6.81
N ALA A 112 29.27 -4.82 -6.87
CA ALA A 112 30.44 -4.53 -6.05
C ALA A 112 30.04 -4.55 -4.56
N THR A 113 30.92 -5.08 -3.69
CA THR A 113 30.73 -5.03 -2.26
C THR A 113 30.84 -3.59 -1.75
N HIS A 114 30.16 -3.30 -0.64
CA HIS A 114 30.10 -1.96 -0.08
C HIS A 114 31.53 -1.46 0.25
N GLY A 115 31.96 -0.36 -0.41
CA GLY A 115 33.27 0.25 -0.22
C GLY A 115 34.32 -0.12 -1.30
N ASP A 116 34.07 -1.12 -2.13
CA ASP A 116 34.96 -1.46 -3.25
C ASP A 116 34.61 -0.66 -4.51
N ALA A 117 35.64 -0.21 -5.23
CA ALA A 117 35.44 0.27 -6.59
C ALA A 117 34.91 -0.90 -7.46
N ALA A 118 33.97 -0.63 -8.35
CA ALA A 118 33.51 -1.64 -9.29
C ALA A 118 34.71 -2.25 -10.03
N GLY A 119 34.95 -3.55 -9.77
CA GLY A 119 35.98 -4.31 -10.47
C GLY A 119 35.52 -4.67 -11.89
N GLN A 120 36.39 -5.30 -12.67
CA GLN A 120 35.99 -5.79 -14.00
C GLN A 120 34.79 -6.74 -13.86
N GLY A 121 33.64 -6.38 -14.48
CA GLY A 121 32.43 -7.19 -14.49
C GLY A 121 31.46 -6.97 -13.32
N THR A 122 31.70 -6.01 -12.41
CA THR A 122 30.78 -5.63 -11.35
C THR A 122 30.25 -4.22 -11.54
N ILE A 123 29.00 -3.99 -11.11
CA ILE A 123 28.35 -2.66 -11.09
C ILE A 123 28.27 -2.12 -9.66
N ALA A 124 28.48 -0.84 -9.50
CA ALA A 124 28.24 -0.16 -8.22
C ALA A 124 26.79 0.27 -8.11
N VAL A 125 26.20 0.17 -6.91
CA VAL A 125 24.91 0.80 -6.61
C VAL A 125 25.13 2.30 -6.48
N PRO A 126 24.54 3.14 -7.35
CA PRO A 126 24.72 4.58 -7.25
C PRO A 126 24.05 5.13 -5.99
N ALA A 127 24.59 6.25 -5.45
CA ALA A 127 24.13 6.83 -4.18
C ALA A 127 22.61 7.05 -4.12
N TRP A 128 21.99 7.50 -5.23
CA TRP A 128 20.55 7.73 -5.30
C TRP A 128 19.70 6.44 -5.19
N ALA A 129 20.28 5.28 -5.48
CA ALA A 129 19.58 3.98 -5.50
C ALA A 129 19.89 3.09 -4.28
N GLN A 130 20.74 3.52 -3.34
CA GLN A 130 21.14 2.70 -2.18
C GLN A 130 19.94 2.23 -1.36
N ASN A 131 18.94 3.09 -1.16
CA ASN A 131 17.71 2.73 -0.45
C ASN A 131 16.91 1.64 -1.18
N LEU A 132 16.91 1.65 -2.51
CA LEU A 132 16.23 0.64 -3.32
C LEU A 132 16.97 -0.70 -3.29
N ALA A 133 18.29 -0.68 -3.47
CA ALA A 133 19.12 -1.88 -3.40
C ALA A 133 19.09 -2.57 -2.04
N SER A 134 18.90 -1.82 -0.95
CA SER A 134 18.83 -2.35 0.42
C SER A 134 17.44 -2.83 0.84
N LEU A 135 16.42 -2.79 -0.01
CA LEU A 135 15.10 -3.34 0.31
C LEU A 135 15.16 -4.86 0.60
N TYR A 136 16.11 -5.55 -0.02
CA TYR A 136 16.29 -6.99 0.15
C TYR A 136 17.20 -7.38 1.32
N ASP A 137 17.65 -6.42 2.14
CA ASP A 137 18.54 -6.70 3.28
C ASP A 137 17.80 -7.03 4.58
N SER A 138 16.46 -6.97 4.59
CA SER A 138 15.64 -7.23 5.79
C SER A 138 15.52 -8.73 6.11
N PRO A 139 15.25 -9.11 7.39
CA PRO A 139 14.90 -10.49 7.75
C PRO A 139 13.70 -11.05 6.96
N PHE A 140 12.70 -10.22 6.67
CA PHE A 140 11.59 -10.58 5.80
C PHE A 140 12.07 -10.99 4.39
N ALA A 141 12.98 -10.21 3.81
CA ALA A 141 13.52 -10.48 2.47
C ALA A 141 14.26 -11.82 2.40
N ARG A 142 14.90 -12.23 3.51
CA ARG A 142 15.59 -13.52 3.62
C ARG A 142 14.68 -14.69 4.04
N GLY A 143 13.37 -14.43 4.25
CA GLY A 143 12.42 -15.46 4.69
C GLY A 143 12.55 -15.85 6.18
N GLU A 144 13.28 -15.08 6.98
CA GLU A 144 13.52 -15.34 8.40
C GLU A 144 12.33 -14.92 9.27
N GLU A 145 11.59 -13.88 8.83
CA GLU A 145 10.46 -13.30 9.55
C GLU A 145 9.28 -13.02 8.63
N GLY A 146 8.07 -12.99 9.20
CA GLY A 146 6.85 -12.59 8.50
C GLY A 146 6.33 -11.24 8.98
N ILE A 147 5.63 -10.53 8.11
CA ILE A 147 4.92 -9.30 8.44
C ILE A 147 3.51 -9.66 8.89
N THR A 148 3.11 -9.23 10.09
CA THR A 148 1.72 -9.37 10.56
C THR A 148 0.78 -8.53 9.69
N ILE A 149 -0.29 -9.16 9.20
CA ILE A 149 -1.25 -8.55 8.29
C ILE A 149 -2.68 -8.63 8.84
N ASN A 150 -3.51 -7.68 8.47
CA ASN A 150 -4.94 -7.75 8.76
C ASN A 150 -5.68 -8.62 7.73
N GLY A 151 -6.70 -9.33 8.17
CA GLY A 151 -7.72 -9.91 7.32
C GLY A 151 -8.66 -8.83 6.78
N LEU A 152 -8.99 -8.88 5.49
CA LEU A 152 -9.91 -7.93 4.86
C LEU A 152 -11.27 -8.60 4.62
N VAL A 153 -12.33 -7.96 5.13
CA VAL A 153 -13.73 -8.32 4.86
C VAL A 153 -14.31 -7.26 3.91
N TRP A 154 -14.50 -7.66 2.65
CA TRP A 154 -15.08 -6.83 1.61
C TRP A 154 -16.55 -6.53 1.86
N MET A 155 -17.02 -5.40 1.32
CA MET A 155 -18.46 -5.09 1.25
C MET A 155 -19.24 -6.21 0.57
N GLY A 156 -20.48 -6.43 1.02
CA GLY A 156 -21.38 -7.45 0.51
C GLY A 156 -22.69 -7.40 1.27
N THR A 157 -23.52 -8.42 1.12
CA THR A 157 -24.68 -8.61 2.00
C THR A 157 -24.22 -8.92 3.42
N TYR A 158 -25.12 -8.79 4.39
CA TYR A 158 -24.82 -9.10 5.79
C TYR A 158 -24.27 -10.53 5.96
N GLU A 159 -24.90 -11.51 5.31
CA GLU A 159 -24.53 -12.93 5.38
C GLU A 159 -23.15 -13.20 4.74
N GLU A 160 -22.86 -12.55 3.61
CA GLU A 160 -21.55 -12.65 2.95
C GLU A 160 -20.43 -12.05 3.81
N MET A 161 -20.69 -10.90 4.44
CA MET A 161 -19.70 -10.24 5.31
C MET A 161 -19.44 -11.08 6.55
N LEU A 162 -20.48 -11.65 7.16
CA LEU A 162 -20.34 -12.55 8.31
C LEU A 162 -19.54 -13.80 7.95
N ALA A 163 -19.84 -14.45 6.83
CA ALA A 163 -19.12 -15.65 6.38
C ALA A 163 -17.63 -15.36 6.11
N ARG A 164 -17.32 -14.24 5.44
CA ARG A 164 -15.94 -13.81 5.18
C ARG A 164 -15.18 -13.51 6.47
N LEU A 165 -15.84 -12.89 7.44
CA LEU A 165 -15.25 -12.64 8.75
C LEU A 165 -14.90 -13.94 9.47
N GLU A 166 -15.85 -14.88 9.56
CA GLU A 166 -15.61 -16.19 10.19
C GLU A 166 -14.46 -16.94 9.51
N GLU A 167 -14.36 -16.86 8.19
CA GLU A 167 -13.24 -17.41 7.42
C GLU A 167 -11.89 -16.83 7.89
N LYS A 168 -11.80 -15.49 8.05
CA LYS A 168 -10.56 -14.84 8.49
C LYS A 168 -10.19 -15.23 9.93
N LEU A 169 -11.17 -15.30 10.82
CA LEU A 169 -10.94 -15.71 12.20
C LEU A 169 -10.50 -17.17 12.30
N LYS A 170 -11.14 -18.08 11.54
CA LYS A 170 -10.71 -19.49 11.44
C LYS A 170 -9.31 -19.63 10.83
N ALA A 171 -8.93 -18.75 9.92
CA ALA A 171 -7.58 -18.71 9.34
C ALA A 171 -6.51 -18.15 10.31
N GLY A 172 -6.90 -17.68 11.51
CA GLY A 172 -5.99 -17.22 12.56
C GLY A 172 -5.63 -15.75 12.51
N PHE A 173 -6.41 -14.92 11.83
CA PHE A 173 -6.20 -13.48 11.85
C PHE A 173 -6.60 -12.87 13.19
N HIS A 174 -5.67 -12.15 13.83
CA HIS A 174 -5.90 -11.41 15.07
C HIS A 174 -6.27 -9.94 14.83
N CYS A 175 -6.21 -9.46 13.60
CA CYS A 175 -6.71 -8.16 13.20
C CYS A 175 -7.57 -8.32 11.95
N VAL A 176 -8.76 -7.74 11.97
CA VAL A 176 -9.70 -7.77 10.82
C VAL A 176 -10.14 -6.35 10.49
N LYS A 177 -10.06 -5.99 9.22
CA LYS A 177 -10.62 -4.74 8.67
C LYS A 177 -11.94 -5.02 7.97
N LEU A 178 -13.01 -4.42 8.47
CA LEU A 178 -14.36 -4.52 7.93
C LEU A 178 -14.69 -3.27 7.12
N LYS A 179 -15.04 -3.43 5.85
CA LYS A 179 -15.54 -2.31 5.04
C LYS A 179 -17.00 -2.04 5.40
N ILE A 180 -17.30 -0.77 5.67
CA ILE A 180 -18.63 -0.27 6.07
C ILE A 180 -19.07 0.88 5.15
N GLY A 181 -20.32 1.33 5.28
CA GLY A 181 -20.88 2.44 4.49
C GLY A 181 -21.57 1.99 3.19
N ALA A 182 -21.75 0.67 2.96
CA ALA A 182 -22.41 0.14 1.78
C ALA A 182 -23.80 -0.40 2.02
N ILE A 183 -24.10 -0.85 3.24
CA ILE A 183 -25.41 -1.35 3.66
C ILE A 183 -26.00 -0.43 4.76
N ASP A 184 -27.18 -0.75 5.23
CA ASP A 184 -27.79 -0.04 6.32
C ASP A 184 -26.87 -0.02 7.55
N PHE A 185 -26.65 1.16 8.13
CA PHE A 185 -25.70 1.35 9.23
C PHE A 185 -26.04 0.52 10.48
N PHE A 186 -27.32 0.31 10.78
CA PHE A 186 -27.70 -0.51 11.92
C PHE A 186 -27.38 -1.98 11.71
N LYS A 187 -27.42 -2.49 10.45
CA LYS A 187 -26.95 -3.82 10.12
C LYS A 187 -25.44 -3.96 10.24
N GLU A 188 -24.70 -2.91 9.89
CA GLU A 188 -23.25 -2.86 10.10
C GLU A 188 -22.89 -2.90 11.59
N LEU A 189 -23.61 -2.13 12.43
CA LEU A 189 -23.46 -2.16 13.88
C LEU A 189 -23.83 -3.54 14.48
N ASP A 190 -24.91 -4.20 14.00
CA ASP A 190 -25.26 -5.53 14.47
C ASP A 190 -24.16 -6.57 14.13
N LEU A 191 -23.58 -6.48 12.93
CA LEU A 191 -22.44 -7.32 12.56
C LEU A 191 -21.23 -7.11 13.49
N ILE A 192 -20.88 -5.85 13.77
CA ILE A 192 -19.78 -5.47 14.68
C ILE A 192 -20.07 -5.98 16.10
N LYS A 193 -21.31 -5.81 16.58
CA LYS A 193 -21.77 -6.30 17.89
C LYS A 193 -21.58 -7.81 17.99
N ARG A 194 -22.03 -8.58 17.00
CA ARG A 194 -21.84 -10.06 16.97
C ARG A 194 -20.38 -10.47 17.03
N ILE A 195 -19.50 -9.72 16.35
CA ILE A 195 -18.07 -9.96 16.45
C ILE A 195 -17.62 -9.83 17.89
N ARG A 196 -18.02 -8.76 18.57
CA ARG A 196 -17.62 -8.44 19.96
C ARG A 196 -18.24 -9.35 21.00
N GLU A 197 -19.39 -9.93 20.74
CA GLU A 197 -20.02 -10.96 21.61
C GLU A 197 -19.20 -12.25 21.65
N VAL A 198 -18.49 -12.58 20.56
CA VAL A 198 -17.68 -13.80 20.43
C VAL A 198 -16.19 -13.54 20.65
N TYR A 199 -15.68 -12.40 20.18
CA TYR A 199 -14.26 -12.03 20.19
C TYR A 199 -14.09 -10.67 20.83
N ASN A 200 -13.55 -10.64 22.06
CA ASN A 200 -13.20 -9.37 22.70
C ASN A 200 -11.98 -8.70 22.02
N LYS A 201 -11.65 -7.48 22.45
CA LYS A 201 -10.55 -6.70 21.83
C LYS A 201 -9.16 -7.27 22.06
N GLU A 202 -8.97 -8.08 23.08
CA GLU A 202 -7.71 -8.75 23.39
C GLU A 202 -7.43 -9.91 22.44
N LEU A 203 -8.49 -10.52 21.89
CA LEU A 203 -8.40 -11.63 20.93
C LEU A 203 -8.36 -11.14 19.50
N VAL A 204 -9.16 -10.11 19.15
CA VAL A 204 -9.26 -9.61 17.78
C VAL A 204 -9.31 -8.07 17.76
N GLU A 205 -8.27 -7.46 17.17
CA GLU A 205 -8.30 -6.06 16.78
C GLU A 205 -9.27 -5.87 15.61
N LEU A 206 -10.23 -4.98 15.77
CA LEU A 206 -11.19 -4.64 14.73
C LEU A 206 -10.94 -3.23 14.22
N ARG A 207 -10.75 -3.10 12.91
CA ARG A 207 -10.70 -1.83 12.18
C ARG A 207 -11.90 -1.74 11.26
N VAL A 208 -12.40 -0.54 11.03
CA VAL A 208 -13.46 -0.31 10.05
C VAL A 208 -12.99 0.70 9.00
N ASP A 209 -13.54 0.59 7.79
CA ASP A 209 -13.19 1.44 6.66
C ASP A 209 -14.48 1.91 5.98
N ALA A 210 -14.76 3.20 6.11
CA ALA A 210 -15.96 3.81 5.55
C ALA A 210 -15.75 4.37 4.13
N ASN A 211 -14.52 4.43 3.62
CA ASN A 211 -14.17 4.97 2.31
C ASN A 211 -14.89 6.29 1.97
N GLY A 212 -15.03 7.19 2.94
CA GLY A 212 -15.74 8.46 2.77
C GLY A 212 -17.26 8.35 2.68
N GLY A 213 -17.83 7.23 3.14
CA GLY A 213 -19.26 6.92 2.97
C GLY A 213 -20.20 7.67 3.92
N PHE A 214 -19.71 8.33 4.98
CA PHE A 214 -20.58 9.07 5.88
C PHE A 214 -20.78 10.50 5.38
N SER A 215 -22.00 11.06 5.59
CA SER A 215 -22.20 12.48 5.42
C SER A 215 -21.49 13.26 6.55
N PRO A 216 -21.02 14.49 6.32
CA PRO A 216 -20.41 15.29 7.38
C PRO A 216 -21.35 15.54 8.58
N GLU A 217 -22.66 15.57 8.35
CA GLU A 217 -23.70 15.80 9.35
C GLU A 217 -23.87 14.57 10.26
N ASP A 218 -23.84 13.37 9.70
CA ASP A 218 -24.06 12.12 10.44
C ASP A 218 -22.75 11.52 11.00
N ALA A 219 -21.59 11.97 10.53
CA ALA A 219 -20.33 11.33 10.82
C ALA A 219 -20.07 11.20 12.33
N MET A 220 -20.28 12.27 13.12
CA MET A 220 -20.01 12.23 14.56
C MET A 220 -20.90 11.21 15.27
N SER A 221 -22.19 11.22 15.02
CA SER A 221 -23.12 10.28 15.67
C SER A 221 -22.81 8.81 15.32
N ARG A 222 -22.36 8.56 14.09
CA ARG A 222 -21.91 7.22 13.67
C ARG A 222 -20.59 6.81 14.34
N LEU A 223 -19.65 7.74 14.49
CA LEU A 223 -18.39 7.50 15.20
C LEU A 223 -18.63 7.18 16.69
N GLU A 224 -19.54 7.92 17.35
CA GLU A 224 -19.95 7.65 18.73
C GLU A 224 -20.61 6.28 18.88
N ALA A 225 -21.47 5.87 17.94
CA ALA A 225 -22.09 4.56 17.93
C ALA A 225 -21.06 3.43 17.74
N LEU A 226 -20.12 3.59 16.81
CA LEU A 226 -19.04 2.64 16.57
C LEU A 226 -18.08 2.51 17.75
N ALA A 227 -17.81 3.61 18.46
CA ALA A 227 -16.88 3.63 19.60
C ALA A 227 -17.34 2.74 20.78
N GLN A 228 -18.63 2.34 20.84
CA GLN A 228 -19.15 1.42 21.85
C GLN A 228 -18.64 -0.01 21.73
N TYR A 229 -17.95 -0.34 20.61
CA TYR A 229 -17.55 -1.71 20.26
C TYR A 229 -16.03 -1.94 20.28
N ASP A 230 -15.26 -1.18 21.04
CA ASP A 230 -13.80 -1.35 21.14
C ASP A 230 -13.09 -1.44 19.77
N ILE A 231 -13.51 -0.62 18.80
CA ILE A 231 -12.88 -0.54 17.47
C ILE A 231 -11.55 0.22 17.61
N HIS A 232 -10.49 -0.31 17.00
CA HIS A 232 -9.17 0.32 17.00
C HIS A 232 -9.17 1.67 16.28
N SER A 233 -9.72 1.71 15.08
CA SER A 233 -9.75 2.92 14.24
C SER A 233 -10.78 2.82 13.13
N ILE A 234 -11.21 3.98 12.63
CA ILE A 234 -11.97 4.11 11.40
C ILE A 234 -11.12 4.77 10.31
N GLU A 235 -11.12 4.16 9.11
CA GLU A 235 -10.48 4.69 7.92
C GLU A 235 -11.46 5.59 7.16
N GLN A 236 -11.04 6.81 6.84
CA GLN A 236 -11.71 7.80 5.98
C GLN A 236 -13.24 7.89 6.20
N PRO A 237 -13.72 8.45 7.33
CA PRO A 237 -15.15 8.48 7.63
C PRO A 237 -15.97 9.32 6.65
N ILE A 238 -15.49 10.49 6.25
CA ILE A 238 -16.12 11.38 5.26
C ILE A 238 -15.28 11.50 3.98
N LYS A 239 -15.88 11.96 2.89
CA LYS A 239 -15.20 12.18 1.61
C LYS A 239 -14.01 13.12 1.76
N GLN A 240 -12.95 12.87 1.00
CA GLN A 240 -11.75 13.69 0.94
C GLN A 240 -12.04 15.15 0.55
N HIS A 241 -11.04 16.02 0.77
CA HIS A 241 -11.06 17.46 0.47
C HIS A 241 -11.98 18.30 1.39
N GLN A 242 -12.30 17.76 2.56
CA GLN A 242 -13.08 18.45 3.62
C GLN A 242 -12.24 18.66 4.89
N TRP A 243 -11.02 19.17 4.74
CA TRP A 243 -10.01 19.25 5.81
C TRP A 243 -10.51 19.82 7.13
N ARG A 244 -11.30 20.91 7.08
CA ARG A 244 -11.84 21.53 8.30
C ARG A 244 -12.78 20.58 9.05
N LYS A 245 -13.68 19.92 8.31
CA LYS A 245 -14.63 18.99 8.90
C LYS A 245 -13.92 17.73 9.41
N MET A 246 -12.95 17.21 8.64
CA MET A 246 -12.14 16.08 9.07
C MET A 246 -11.33 16.43 10.34
N ALA A 247 -10.78 17.65 10.43
CA ALA A 247 -10.06 18.13 11.62
C ALA A 247 -10.97 18.22 12.86
N GLU A 248 -12.23 18.66 12.71
CA GLU A 248 -13.22 18.61 13.79
C GLU A 248 -13.47 17.18 14.26
N LEU A 249 -13.69 16.26 13.31
CA LEU A 249 -13.88 14.83 13.61
C LEU A 249 -12.66 14.23 14.31
N CYS A 250 -11.43 14.48 13.82
CA CYS A 250 -10.22 13.97 14.45
C CYS A 250 -9.99 14.47 15.88
N ARG A 251 -10.45 15.69 16.19
CA ARG A 251 -10.34 16.30 17.51
C ARG A 251 -11.40 15.79 18.50
N GLU A 252 -12.62 15.56 18.02
CA GLU A 252 -13.80 15.35 18.87
C GLU A 252 -14.28 13.90 18.93
N SER A 253 -13.92 13.09 17.93
CA SER A 253 -14.34 11.69 17.86
C SER A 253 -13.75 10.86 19.00
N PRO A 254 -14.57 10.02 19.67
CA PRO A 254 -14.07 9.03 20.62
C PRO A 254 -13.36 7.85 19.93
N LEU A 255 -13.53 7.68 18.61
CA LEU A 255 -12.91 6.65 17.80
C LEU A 255 -11.75 7.24 16.99
N PRO A 256 -10.51 6.68 17.10
CA PRO A 256 -9.37 7.16 16.32
C PRO A 256 -9.60 7.09 14.81
N ILE A 257 -9.19 8.14 14.09
CA ILE A 257 -9.37 8.27 12.65
C ILE A 257 -8.06 8.06 11.92
N ALA A 258 -8.11 7.27 10.84
CA ALA A 258 -7.04 7.03 9.89
C ALA A 258 -7.38 7.65 8.53
N LEU A 259 -6.46 8.42 7.94
CA LEU A 259 -6.63 9.00 6.60
C LEU A 259 -6.08 8.05 5.53
N ASP A 260 -6.84 7.85 4.46
CA ASP A 260 -6.46 7.12 3.26
C ASP A 260 -6.63 7.99 2.00
N GLU A 261 -7.85 8.14 1.50
CA GLU A 261 -8.14 8.90 0.28
C GLU A 261 -7.76 10.38 0.37
N GLU A 262 -7.71 10.93 1.57
CA GLU A 262 -7.28 12.32 1.80
C GLU A 262 -5.83 12.58 1.36
N LEU A 263 -4.98 11.55 1.37
CA LEU A 263 -3.56 11.66 1.04
C LEU A 263 -3.29 11.59 -0.46
N ILE A 264 -4.25 11.09 -1.25
CA ILE A 264 -4.07 10.87 -2.70
C ILE A 264 -3.96 12.21 -3.43
N GLY A 265 -2.90 12.36 -4.24
CA GLY A 265 -2.63 13.59 -4.98
C GLY A 265 -1.88 14.66 -4.16
N VAL A 266 -1.68 14.45 -2.87
CA VAL A 266 -0.86 15.34 -2.02
C VAL A 266 0.61 14.91 -2.12
N ASN A 267 1.26 15.29 -3.21
CA ASN A 267 2.58 14.77 -3.57
C ASN A 267 3.75 15.72 -3.23
N VAL A 268 3.45 16.95 -2.83
CA VAL A 268 4.45 17.97 -2.46
C VAL A 268 4.62 18.03 -0.94
N ARG A 269 5.86 18.02 -0.46
CA ARG A 269 6.17 17.96 0.98
C ARG A 269 5.44 19.04 1.80
N SER A 270 5.45 20.29 1.37
CA SER A 270 4.77 21.38 2.10
C SER A 270 3.25 21.19 2.19
N MET A 271 2.63 20.55 1.19
CA MET A 271 1.22 20.21 1.23
C MET A 271 0.93 19.04 2.17
N LYS A 272 1.84 18.05 2.26
CA LYS A 272 1.76 16.97 3.24
C LYS A 272 1.82 17.51 4.67
N GLU A 273 2.78 18.41 4.92
CA GLU A 273 2.91 19.11 6.21
C GLU A 273 1.62 19.89 6.54
N ALA A 274 1.12 20.70 5.61
CA ALA A 274 -0.10 21.47 5.80
C ALA A 274 -1.33 20.59 6.09
N LEU A 275 -1.46 19.44 5.42
CA LEU A 275 -2.54 18.49 5.65
C LEU A 275 -2.46 17.91 7.07
N LEU A 276 -1.31 17.40 7.47
CA LEU A 276 -1.12 16.79 8.78
C LEU A 276 -1.28 17.80 9.91
N ASP A 277 -0.78 19.03 9.75
CA ASP A 277 -0.92 20.10 10.74
C ASP A 277 -2.35 20.61 10.88
N THR A 278 -3.13 20.58 9.79
CA THR A 278 -4.52 21.00 9.77
C THR A 278 -5.46 19.94 10.36
N ILE A 279 -5.36 18.70 9.88
CA ILE A 279 -6.30 17.63 10.23
C ILE A 279 -5.94 16.96 11.54
N ARG A 280 -4.64 16.70 11.78
CA ARG A 280 -4.11 16.02 12.97
C ARG A 280 -4.80 14.67 13.22
N PRO A 281 -4.78 13.74 12.25
CA PRO A 281 -5.37 12.42 12.43
C PRO A 281 -4.56 11.60 13.43
N GLN A 282 -5.14 10.52 13.95
CA GLN A 282 -4.42 9.57 14.79
C GLN A 282 -3.53 8.64 13.95
N TYR A 283 -3.96 8.35 12.72
CA TYR A 283 -3.22 7.48 11.80
C TYR A 283 -3.30 7.95 10.35
N ILE A 284 -2.32 7.50 9.55
CA ILE A 284 -2.34 7.57 8.08
C ILE A 284 -2.11 6.20 7.47
N ILE A 285 -2.74 5.94 6.33
CA ILE A 285 -2.63 4.68 5.59
C ILE A 285 -1.92 4.95 4.29
N LEU A 286 -0.87 4.17 4.01
CA LEU A 286 0.02 4.44 2.89
C LEU A 286 -0.04 3.33 1.86
N LYS A 287 -0.21 3.72 0.60
CA LYS A 287 -0.22 2.86 -0.59
C LYS A 287 0.82 3.40 -1.57
N PRO A 288 2.01 2.78 -1.70
CA PRO A 288 3.09 3.33 -2.50
C PRO A 288 2.70 3.72 -3.92
N SER A 289 1.85 2.93 -4.60
CA SER A 289 1.36 3.26 -5.94
C SER A 289 0.41 4.47 -6.01
N LEU A 290 -0.08 4.97 -4.86
CA LEU A 290 -1.00 6.13 -4.78
C LEU A 290 -0.37 7.36 -4.13
N HIS A 291 0.66 7.19 -3.28
CA HIS A 291 1.17 8.23 -2.39
C HIS A 291 2.62 8.66 -2.70
N GLY A 292 3.02 8.58 -3.99
CA GLY A 292 4.29 9.09 -4.47
C GLY A 292 5.43 8.06 -4.50
N GLY A 293 5.10 6.79 -4.68
CA GLY A 293 6.08 5.69 -4.63
C GLY A 293 6.51 5.37 -3.20
N MET A 294 7.55 4.57 -3.05
CA MET A 294 8.20 4.30 -1.76
C MET A 294 8.83 5.58 -1.19
N TYR A 295 9.43 6.40 -2.06
CA TYR A 295 9.99 7.70 -1.70
C TYR A 295 8.95 8.62 -1.05
N GLY A 296 7.79 8.77 -1.70
CA GLY A 296 6.70 9.59 -1.19
C GLY A 296 6.10 9.06 0.11
N CYS A 297 5.98 7.72 0.25
CA CYS A 297 5.53 7.09 1.48
C CYS A 297 6.53 7.26 2.62
N GLN A 298 7.84 7.15 2.37
CA GLN A 298 8.86 7.41 3.37
C GLN A 298 8.78 8.85 3.89
N GLU A 299 8.55 9.82 3.00
CA GLU A 299 8.34 11.22 3.37
C GLU A 299 7.09 11.39 4.26
N TRP A 300 5.98 10.71 3.93
CA TRP A 300 4.77 10.69 4.76
C TRP A 300 5.02 10.09 6.15
N ILE A 301 5.72 8.96 6.25
CA ILE A 301 6.05 8.29 7.51
C ILE A 301 6.86 9.24 8.41
N GLN A 302 7.92 9.85 7.88
CA GLN A 302 8.76 10.79 8.63
C GLN A 302 7.97 11.99 9.15
N LEU A 303 7.08 12.56 8.33
CA LEU A 303 6.25 13.70 8.72
C LEU A 303 5.20 13.33 9.77
N ALA A 304 4.64 12.12 9.67
CA ALA A 304 3.69 11.59 10.64
C ALA A 304 4.36 11.30 11.99
N GLU A 305 5.52 10.64 11.99
CA GLU A 305 6.31 10.36 13.22
C GLU A 305 6.68 11.63 13.99
N GLN A 306 7.10 12.69 13.28
CA GLN A 306 7.41 13.99 13.88
C GLN A 306 6.21 14.63 14.60
N ARG A 307 4.98 14.19 14.30
CA ARG A 307 3.71 14.67 14.84
C ARG A 307 3.02 13.69 15.78
N GLY A 308 3.66 12.55 16.07
CA GLY A 308 3.07 11.49 16.89
C GLY A 308 1.89 10.78 16.21
N ILE A 309 1.81 10.85 14.87
CA ILE A 309 0.78 10.21 14.06
C ILE A 309 1.27 8.81 13.67
N GLY A 310 0.48 7.77 13.96
CA GLY A 310 0.78 6.41 13.56
C GLY A 310 0.58 6.17 12.06
N SER A 311 1.20 5.12 11.50
CA SER A 311 1.04 4.78 10.09
C SER A 311 1.11 3.27 9.88
N TRP A 312 0.44 2.81 8.81
CA TRP A 312 0.65 1.46 8.28
C TRP A 312 0.60 1.47 6.76
N ILE A 313 1.18 0.43 6.16
CA ILE A 313 1.26 0.26 4.71
C ILE A 313 0.23 -0.77 4.26
N THR A 314 -0.41 -0.49 3.15
CA THR A 314 -1.35 -1.40 2.48
C THR A 314 -1.11 -1.40 0.97
N SER A 315 -1.63 -2.41 0.28
CA SER A 315 -1.63 -2.43 -1.18
C SER A 315 -2.85 -1.70 -1.76
N ALA A 316 -2.73 -1.26 -3.01
CA ALA A 316 -3.82 -0.75 -3.84
C ALA A 316 -4.21 -1.76 -4.92
N LEU A 317 -4.28 -3.04 -4.56
CA LEU A 317 -4.64 -4.17 -5.44
C LEU A 317 -3.65 -4.38 -6.59
N GLU A 318 -2.36 -4.20 -6.33
CA GLU A 318 -1.29 -4.57 -7.25
C GLU A 318 -1.22 -6.08 -7.46
N SER A 319 -0.55 -6.51 -8.52
CA SER A 319 -0.14 -7.91 -8.66
C SER A 319 0.86 -8.30 -7.57
N ASN A 320 1.25 -9.57 -7.53
CA ASN A 320 2.30 -9.98 -6.59
C ASN A 320 3.66 -9.31 -6.86
N VAL A 321 3.92 -8.75 -8.04
CA VAL A 321 5.14 -7.95 -8.30
C VAL A 321 5.14 -6.71 -7.43
N GLY A 322 4.09 -5.90 -7.50
CA GLY A 322 3.95 -4.72 -6.67
C GLY A 322 3.81 -5.07 -5.18
N LEU A 323 3.01 -6.09 -4.84
CA LEU A 323 2.83 -6.53 -3.46
C LEU A 323 4.16 -6.97 -2.81
N ASN A 324 5.01 -7.70 -3.53
CA ASN A 324 6.33 -8.07 -3.02
C ASN A 324 7.20 -6.84 -2.72
N ALA A 325 7.20 -5.85 -3.62
CA ALA A 325 7.93 -4.61 -3.40
C ALA A 325 7.39 -3.80 -2.20
N ILE A 326 6.05 -3.75 -2.05
CA ILE A 326 5.39 -3.10 -0.89
C ILE A 326 5.76 -3.82 0.40
N ALA A 327 5.79 -5.15 0.42
CA ALA A 327 6.16 -5.94 1.60
C ALA A 327 7.63 -5.73 2.00
N LEU A 328 8.55 -5.71 1.04
CA LEU A 328 9.95 -5.38 1.26
C LEU A 328 10.13 -3.96 1.82
N PHE A 329 9.43 -2.99 1.25
CA PHE A 329 9.43 -1.62 1.73
C PHE A 329 8.85 -1.52 3.15
N CYS A 330 7.75 -2.20 3.44
CA CYS A 330 7.14 -2.28 4.77
C CYS A 330 8.14 -2.82 5.81
N ALA A 331 8.77 -3.96 5.51
CA ALA A 331 9.77 -4.57 6.39
C ALA A 331 10.97 -3.64 6.65
N ARG A 332 11.39 -2.86 5.65
CA ARG A 332 12.47 -1.90 5.79
C ARG A 332 12.07 -0.70 6.64
N MET A 333 10.84 -0.18 6.47
CA MET A 333 10.40 1.03 7.19
C MET A 333 10.12 0.78 8.67
N TYR A 334 9.47 -0.35 8.97
CA TYR A 334 9.02 -0.63 10.34
C TYR A 334 9.88 -1.66 11.07
N GLY A 335 10.77 -2.37 10.36
CA GLY A 335 11.64 -3.39 10.95
C GLY A 335 10.90 -4.64 11.42
N PRO A 336 11.61 -5.55 12.12
CA PRO A 336 11.06 -6.82 12.58
C PRO A 336 10.03 -6.67 13.71
N ASP A 337 10.11 -5.59 14.48
CA ASP A 337 9.27 -5.36 15.67
C ASP A 337 7.93 -4.66 15.33
N VAL A 338 7.54 -4.61 14.06
CA VAL A 338 6.26 -4.01 13.70
C VAL A 338 5.09 -4.73 14.37
N LYS A 339 4.49 -4.07 15.36
CA LYS A 339 3.34 -4.61 16.10
C LYS A 339 2.02 -4.37 15.39
N MET A 340 1.94 -3.28 14.61
CA MET A 340 0.72 -2.89 13.92
C MET A 340 0.51 -3.76 12.67
N PRO A 341 -0.63 -4.49 12.56
CA PRO A 341 -0.93 -5.30 11.39
C PRO A 341 -1.02 -4.44 10.12
N GLN A 342 -0.38 -4.89 9.04
CA GLN A 342 -0.28 -4.21 7.76
C GLN A 342 -1.33 -4.71 6.77
N GLY A 343 -1.70 -3.90 5.77
CA GLY A 343 -2.74 -4.25 4.80
C GLY A 343 -2.21 -5.00 3.57
N LEU A 344 -1.44 -6.09 3.75
CA LEU A 344 -0.71 -6.77 2.67
C LEU A 344 -1.29 -8.14 2.28
N GLY A 345 -2.55 -8.41 2.61
CA GLY A 345 -3.21 -9.69 2.34
C GLY A 345 -3.81 -9.84 0.94
N THR A 346 -3.50 -8.97 -0.03
CA THR A 346 -4.19 -8.88 -1.33
C THR A 346 -3.65 -9.82 -2.42
N GLY A 347 -2.52 -10.49 -2.20
CA GLY A 347 -1.89 -11.34 -3.23
C GLY A 347 -2.72 -12.52 -3.72
N GLN A 348 -3.75 -12.93 -2.98
CA GLN A 348 -4.63 -14.05 -3.33
C GLN A 348 -5.89 -13.65 -4.10
N LEU A 349 -6.07 -12.39 -4.42
CA LEU A 349 -7.30 -11.87 -5.02
C LEU A 349 -7.50 -12.24 -6.49
N PHE A 350 -6.43 -12.58 -7.22
CA PHE A 350 -6.48 -12.84 -8.65
C PHE A 350 -6.40 -14.33 -8.98
N THR A 351 -7.07 -14.72 -10.08
CA THR A 351 -7.00 -16.09 -10.62
C THR A 351 -5.68 -16.37 -11.35
N ASP A 352 -5.09 -15.32 -11.93
CA ASP A 352 -3.97 -15.35 -12.87
C ASP A 352 -2.83 -14.42 -12.43
N ASN A 353 -2.61 -14.30 -11.12
CA ASN A 353 -1.55 -13.47 -10.56
C ASN A 353 -0.16 -13.92 -11.00
N ILE A 354 0.81 -13.00 -11.01
CA ILE A 354 2.21 -13.28 -11.32
C ILE A 354 2.85 -13.99 -10.13
N PRO A 355 3.49 -15.16 -10.33
CA PRO A 355 4.16 -15.86 -9.23
C PRO A 355 5.28 -15.02 -8.61
N MET A 356 5.26 -14.89 -7.30
CA MET A 356 6.30 -14.26 -6.49
C MET A 356 6.51 -15.11 -5.22
N PRO A 357 7.66 -15.02 -4.54
CA PRO A 357 7.97 -15.81 -3.36
C PRO A 357 7.23 -15.30 -2.11
N LEU A 358 5.92 -15.15 -2.21
CA LEU A 358 5.04 -14.67 -1.14
C LEU A 358 4.03 -15.76 -0.76
N GLU A 359 3.81 -15.92 0.56
CA GLU A 359 2.81 -16.83 1.11
C GLU A 359 2.16 -16.21 2.35
N ILE A 360 0.86 -16.47 2.55
CA ILE A 360 0.17 -16.12 3.81
C ILE A 360 0.13 -17.37 4.69
N LYS A 361 0.67 -17.25 5.91
CA LYS A 361 0.64 -18.27 6.96
C LYS A 361 -0.01 -17.71 8.22
N GLY A 362 -1.24 -18.14 8.50
CA GLY A 362 -2.04 -17.53 9.57
C GLY A 362 -2.28 -16.05 9.26
N ASP A 363 -1.91 -15.20 10.20
CA ASP A 363 -1.98 -13.73 10.07
C ASP A 363 -0.67 -13.08 9.60
N LYS A 364 0.25 -13.86 9.00
CA LYS A 364 1.53 -13.34 8.51
C LYS A 364 1.71 -13.51 7.01
N LEU A 365 2.18 -12.45 6.37
CA LEU A 365 2.77 -12.53 5.04
C LEU A 365 4.25 -12.91 5.20
N VAL A 366 4.67 -14.01 4.58
CA VAL A 366 6.06 -14.51 4.60
C VAL A 366 6.63 -14.55 3.19
N ARG A 367 7.95 -14.41 3.07
CA ARG A 367 8.70 -14.63 1.83
C ARG A 367 9.36 -16.00 1.88
N LYS A 368 9.21 -16.77 0.75
CA LYS A 368 9.83 -18.09 0.56
C LYS A 368 11.26 -17.98 0.11
#